data_00c96a7167d1f2a10f040e0135ded7f5
#
_entry.id   00c96a7167d1f2a10f040e0135ded7f5
#
_cell.length_a   1.000
_cell.length_b   1.000
_cell.length_c   1.000
_cell.angle_alpha   90.00
_cell.angle_beta   90.00
_cell.angle_gamma   90.00
#
_symmetry.space_group_name_H-M   'P 1'
#
loop_
_entity.id
_entity.type
_entity.pdbx_description
1 polymer ?
#
loop_
_entity_poly.entity_id
_entity_poly.type
_entity_poly.pdbx_seq_one_letter_code
_entity_poly.pdbx_strand_id
1 'polypeptide(L)'
;MKKHIFGAIVLIAALAFAGCNNKKQKEEVKEEATETVTEKIELPNRMLIIVDPQIDFTTGSLATAKGPASMDFLAQALNDGAWKNYGWIVVTQDAHPANHCSFVEQGGVFPPHCVQGTEGMNVYPALQEVLTAITPNIPNIHYMQKGDLAEKEEFSIFQNERSGAKLRAVIEQEKFEGIDVCGIATDYCVYETTKDLMAFYPANQIRIVTNCLAAVDDNDTKLADLMKENGIEGIEFE
;
A
#
# COMPACT_ATOMS: atom_id res chain seq x y z
N MET A 1 23.59 24.47 -6.46
CA MET A 1 22.67 24.84 -7.55
C MET A 1 23.27 24.39 -8.88
N LYS A 2 22.87 23.24 -9.38
CA LYS A 2 23.02 22.87 -10.81
C LYS A 2 21.87 21.90 -11.13
N LYS A 3 20.89 22.42 -11.88
CA LYS A 3 19.81 21.63 -12.48
C LYS A 3 20.38 20.84 -13.65
N HIS A 4 20.25 19.53 -13.64
CA HIS A 4 20.46 18.72 -14.84
C HIS A 4 19.11 18.27 -15.38
N ILE A 5 18.67 19.00 -16.41
CA ILE A 5 17.57 18.59 -17.28
C ILE A 5 18.17 17.64 -18.30
N PHE A 6 17.78 16.37 -18.32
CA PHE A 6 18.11 15.47 -19.41
C PHE A 6 16.91 15.35 -20.36
N GLY A 7 17.06 15.98 -21.52
CA GLY A 7 16.11 15.85 -22.61
C GLY A 7 16.26 14.50 -23.31
N ALA A 8 15.12 13.89 -23.60
CA ALA A 8 15.05 12.72 -24.47
C ALA A 8 15.35 13.12 -25.90
N ILE A 9 16.39 12.54 -26.50
CA ILE A 9 16.70 12.69 -27.90
C ILE A 9 15.96 11.59 -28.66
N VAL A 10 14.92 11.98 -29.40
CA VAL A 10 14.23 11.12 -30.36
C VAL A 10 15.01 11.26 -31.71
N LEU A 11 15.71 10.22 -32.10
CA LEU A 11 16.34 10.16 -33.44
C LEU A 11 15.33 9.53 -34.41
N ILE A 12 14.76 10.37 -35.26
CA ILE A 12 13.95 9.92 -36.42
C ILE A 12 14.89 9.69 -37.59
N ALA A 13 15.07 8.45 -38.00
CA ALA A 13 15.78 8.12 -39.26
C ALA A 13 14.78 8.14 -40.42
N ALA A 14 14.96 9.08 -41.34
CA ALA A 14 14.19 9.16 -42.57
C ALA A 14 14.72 8.14 -43.62
N LEU A 15 13.79 7.31 -44.10
CA LEU A 15 14.02 6.41 -45.23
C LEU A 15 13.88 7.19 -46.55
N ALA A 16 14.94 7.29 -47.34
CA ALA A 16 14.89 7.73 -48.72
C ALA A 16 14.75 6.50 -49.63
N PHE A 17 13.68 6.45 -50.41
CA PHE A 17 13.51 5.50 -51.52
C PHE A 17 14.20 6.05 -52.79
N ALA A 18 15.09 5.26 -53.39
CA ALA A 18 15.46 5.41 -54.77
C ALA A 18 15.48 4.01 -55.42
N GLY A 19 14.78 3.92 -56.54
CA GLY A 19 14.43 2.67 -57.17
C GLY A 19 15.42 2.16 -58.21
N CYS A 20 15.13 0.91 -58.61
CA CYS A 20 15.48 0.15 -59.84
C CYS A 20 16.89 -0.43 -60.00
N ASN A 21 17.15 -1.67 -59.90
CA ASN A 21 17.12 -2.72 -60.94
C ASN A 21 17.85 -4.01 -60.52
N ASN A 22 17.18 -5.12 -60.67
CA ASN A 22 17.62 -6.50 -60.85
C ASN A 22 19.03 -6.95 -60.45
N LYS A 23 19.15 -7.76 -59.37
CA LYS A 23 19.73 -9.12 -59.39
C LYS A 23 19.60 -9.74 -57.99
N LYS A 24 19.23 -11.04 -57.96
CA LYS A 24 19.04 -11.85 -56.78
C LYS A 24 20.24 -11.78 -55.83
N GLN A 25 20.06 -11.20 -54.67
CA GLN A 25 20.81 -11.50 -53.44
C GLN A 25 19.83 -11.51 -52.28
N LYS A 26 19.81 -12.64 -51.56
CA LYS A 26 19.15 -12.77 -50.28
C LYS A 26 19.90 -11.87 -49.27
N GLU A 27 19.39 -10.74 -48.96
CA GLU A 27 19.80 -9.98 -47.79
C GLU A 27 18.94 -10.43 -46.60
N GLU A 28 19.61 -11.06 -45.64
CA GLU A 28 19.07 -11.26 -44.31
C GLU A 28 18.92 -9.88 -43.63
N VAL A 29 17.68 -9.41 -43.49
CA VAL A 29 17.38 -8.25 -42.67
C VAL A 29 17.56 -8.71 -41.22
N LYS A 30 18.70 -8.35 -40.63
CA LYS A 30 18.84 -8.39 -39.18
C LYS A 30 17.94 -7.29 -38.61
N GLU A 31 16.83 -7.70 -38.03
CA GLU A 31 16.00 -6.87 -37.18
C GLU A 31 16.81 -6.59 -35.90
N GLU A 32 17.37 -5.39 -35.81
CA GLU A 32 18.06 -4.90 -34.63
C GLU A 32 16.97 -4.59 -33.59
N ALA A 33 16.71 -5.57 -32.69
CA ALA A 33 15.85 -5.37 -31.55
C ALA A 33 16.47 -4.28 -30.65
N THR A 34 15.87 -3.09 -30.66
CA THR A 34 16.22 -2.02 -29.74
C THR A 34 15.76 -2.47 -28.37
N GLU A 35 16.63 -3.08 -27.57
CA GLU A 35 16.39 -3.26 -26.14
C GLU A 35 16.24 -1.88 -25.52
N THR A 36 15.01 -1.52 -25.19
CA THR A 36 14.73 -0.41 -24.27
C THR A 36 15.25 -0.81 -22.90
N VAL A 37 16.45 -0.37 -22.56
CA VAL A 37 16.96 -0.45 -21.19
C VAL A 37 16.07 0.45 -20.34
N THR A 38 15.06 -0.14 -19.68
CA THR A 38 14.33 0.51 -18.61
C THR A 38 15.30 0.65 -17.44
N GLU A 39 15.71 1.87 -17.15
CA GLU A 39 16.55 2.18 -16.00
C GLU A 39 15.82 1.70 -14.75
N LYS A 40 16.38 0.70 -14.05
CA LYS A 40 15.77 0.12 -12.85
C LYS A 40 15.86 1.18 -11.74
N ILE A 41 14.71 1.67 -11.29
CA ILE A 41 14.63 2.58 -10.14
C ILE A 41 15.10 1.81 -8.91
N GLU A 42 16.15 2.28 -8.25
CA GLU A 42 16.54 1.79 -6.93
C GLU A 42 15.62 2.42 -5.88
N LEU A 43 14.81 1.60 -5.23
CA LEU A 43 13.89 2.03 -4.18
C LEU A 43 14.56 1.89 -2.80
N PRO A 44 14.25 2.79 -1.85
CA PRO A 44 14.73 2.69 -0.48
C PRO A 44 14.29 1.38 0.19
N ASN A 45 15.08 0.87 1.11
CA ASN A 45 14.71 -0.27 1.95
C ASN A 45 13.76 0.16 3.08
N ARG A 46 12.62 0.69 2.70
CA ARG A 46 11.53 1.13 3.59
C ARG A 46 10.24 0.43 3.21
N MET A 47 9.36 0.23 4.21
CA MET A 47 8.04 -0.36 4.02
C MET A 47 6.95 0.67 4.32
N LEU A 48 5.88 0.68 3.52
CA LEU A 48 4.61 1.31 3.84
C LEU A 48 3.58 0.23 4.18
N ILE A 49 2.97 0.31 5.36
CA ILE A 49 1.82 -0.51 5.75
C ILE A 49 0.56 0.36 5.63
N ILE A 50 -0.31 0.00 4.71
CA ILE A 50 -1.62 0.63 4.52
C ILE A 50 -2.64 -0.28 5.20
N VAL A 51 -3.16 0.16 6.33
CA VAL A 51 -4.06 -0.62 7.17
C VAL A 51 -5.48 -0.49 6.67
N ASP A 52 -6.08 -1.60 6.28
CA ASP A 52 -7.49 -1.83 5.99
C ASP A 52 -8.17 -0.72 5.15
N PRO A 53 -7.64 -0.35 3.98
CA PRO A 53 -8.20 0.72 3.13
C PRO A 53 -9.40 0.19 2.32
N GLN A 54 -10.39 -0.39 3.00
CA GLN A 54 -11.49 -1.14 2.38
C GLN A 54 -12.75 -0.31 2.18
N ILE A 55 -13.61 -0.73 1.25
CA ILE A 55 -14.85 -0.03 0.92
C ILE A 55 -15.74 0.12 2.16
N ASP A 56 -15.88 -0.92 2.99
CA ASP A 56 -16.75 -0.84 4.16
C ASP A 56 -16.29 0.19 5.18
N PHE A 57 -14.99 0.47 5.29
CA PHE A 57 -14.44 1.50 6.18
C PHE A 57 -14.42 2.91 5.55
N THR A 58 -14.67 3.02 4.24
CA THR A 58 -14.69 4.30 3.53
C THR A 58 -16.11 4.76 3.21
N THR A 59 -16.86 4.00 2.41
CA THR A 59 -18.18 4.36 1.90
C THR A 59 -19.26 3.31 2.22
N GLY A 60 -18.88 2.17 2.81
CA GLY A 60 -19.76 1.03 3.05
C GLY A 60 -20.36 0.99 4.46
N SER A 61 -20.54 -0.23 4.99
CA SER A 61 -21.37 -0.50 6.18
C SER A 61 -20.80 0.03 7.50
N LEU A 62 -19.48 0.24 7.58
CA LEU A 62 -18.78 0.78 8.76
C LEU A 62 -17.92 2.00 8.36
N ALA A 63 -18.46 2.84 7.49
CA ALA A 63 -17.76 4.00 6.97
C ALA A 63 -17.36 4.99 8.07
N THR A 64 -16.09 5.38 8.06
CA THR A 64 -15.57 6.47 8.90
C THR A 64 -15.78 7.82 8.22
N ALA A 65 -15.99 8.89 9.01
CA ALA A 65 -16.32 10.21 8.47
C ALA A 65 -15.27 10.77 7.50
N LYS A 66 -13.99 10.47 7.75
CA LYS A 66 -12.85 10.93 6.93
C LYS A 66 -12.30 9.85 5.99
N GLY A 67 -12.84 8.64 6.01
CA GLY A 67 -12.34 7.49 5.25
C GLY A 67 -12.16 7.78 3.76
N PRO A 68 -13.19 8.26 3.04
CA PRO A 68 -13.06 8.58 1.62
C PRO A 68 -11.96 9.62 1.37
N ALA A 69 -11.98 10.75 2.11
CA ALA A 69 -11.05 11.84 1.88
C ALA A 69 -9.59 11.45 2.15
N SER A 70 -9.33 10.67 3.22
CA SER A 70 -7.98 10.23 3.54
C SER A 70 -7.46 9.20 2.53
N MET A 71 -8.32 8.32 2.01
CA MET A 71 -7.92 7.32 1.01
C MET A 71 -7.78 7.92 -0.40
N ASP A 72 -8.60 8.93 -0.75
CA ASP A 72 -8.41 9.71 -1.98
C ASP A 72 -7.07 10.47 -1.93
N PHE A 73 -6.75 11.07 -0.79
CA PHE A 73 -5.47 11.76 -0.60
C PHE A 73 -4.29 10.78 -0.70
N LEU A 74 -4.37 9.62 -0.05
CA LEU A 74 -3.34 8.59 -0.14
C LEU A 74 -3.14 8.12 -1.59
N ALA A 75 -4.25 7.88 -2.31
CA ALA A 75 -4.20 7.51 -3.72
C ALA A 75 -3.50 8.58 -4.55
N GLN A 76 -3.88 9.86 -4.37
CA GLN A 76 -3.26 10.98 -5.06
C GLN A 76 -1.76 11.09 -4.74
N ALA A 77 -1.36 11.06 -3.46
CA ALA A 77 0.03 11.14 -3.06
C ALA A 77 0.88 10.01 -3.65
N LEU A 78 0.37 8.77 -3.64
CA LEU A 78 1.04 7.65 -4.29
C LEU A 78 1.14 7.86 -5.80
N ASN A 79 0.07 8.31 -6.48
CA ASN A 79 0.09 8.61 -7.90
C ASN A 79 1.13 9.69 -8.26
N ASP A 80 1.29 10.70 -7.41
CA ASP A 80 2.24 11.80 -7.60
C ASP A 80 3.69 11.42 -7.26
N GLY A 81 3.90 10.21 -6.74
CA GLY A 81 5.23 9.65 -6.61
C GLY A 81 5.69 9.36 -5.19
N ALA A 82 4.85 9.50 -4.16
CA ALA A 82 5.20 9.13 -2.79
C ALA A 82 5.63 7.66 -2.66
N TRP A 83 5.14 6.78 -3.55
CA TRP A 83 5.57 5.39 -3.61
C TRP A 83 7.08 5.21 -3.79
N LYS A 84 7.79 6.17 -4.38
CA LYS A 84 9.25 6.10 -4.60
C LYS A 84 10.06 6.09 -3.30
N ASN A 85 9.42 6.39 -2.19
CA ASN A 85 10.01 6.32 -0.85
C ASN A 85 10.02 4.90 -0.26
N TYR A 86 9.47 3.90 -0.98
CA TYR A 86 9.25 2.56 -0.45
C TYR A 86 9.69 1.48 -1.43
N GLY A 87 10.45 0.50 -0.94
CA GLY A 87 10.72 -0.74 -1.67
C GLY A 87 9.64 -1.81 -1.45
N TRP A 88 8.80 -1.61 -0.42
CA TRP A 88 7.73 -2.52 -0.05
C TRP A 88 6.46 -1.77 0.33
N ILE A 89 5.31 -2.25 -0.14
CA ILE A 89 3.98 -1.81 0.28
C ILE A 89 3.19 -3.04 0.74
N VAL A 90 2.66 -2.98 1.95
CA VAL A 90 1.75 -4.00 2.49
C VAL A 90 0.39 -3.37 2.68
N VAL A 91 -0.64 -3.97 2.10
CA VAL A 91 -2.04 -3.59 2.28
C VAL A 91 -2.71 -4.64 3.12
N THR A 92 -3.17 -4.28 4.32
CA THR A 92 -3.92 -5.20 5.15
C THR A 92 -5.42 -5.11 4.86
N GLN A 93 -6.15 -6.17 5.13
CA GLN A 93 -7.59 -6.24 4.91
C GLN A 93 -8.25 -7.11 5.98
N ASP A 94 -9.37 -6.65 6.53
CA ASP A 94 -10.30 -7.54 7.21
C ASP A 94 -10.97 -8.48 6.21
N ALA A 95 -11.12 -9.74 6.61
CA ALA A 95 -11.70 -10.78 5.76
C ALA A 95 -12.66 -11.65 6.60
N HIS A 96 -13.72 -11.03 7.11
CA HIS A 96 -14.60 -11.67 8.07
C HIS A 96 -15.52 -12.71 7.44
N PRO A 97 -15.65 -13.93 8.01
CA PRO A 97 -16.75 -14.81 7.66
C PRO A 97 -18.09 -14.18 8.08
N ALA A 98 -19.18 -14.58 7.41
CA ALA A 98 -20.50 -13.97 7.62
C ALA A 98 -21.05 -14.09 9.05
N ASN A 99 -20.49 -14.99 9.86
CA ASN A 99 -20.84 -15.21 11.27
C ASN A 99 -19.73 -14.76 12.23
N HIS A 100 -18.95 -13.75 11.86
CA HIS A 100 -17.83 -13.29 12.69
C HIS A 100 -18.28 -12.70 14.02
N CYS A 101 -17.54 -12.98 15.10
CA CYS A 101 -17.88 -12.60 16.48
C CYS A 101 -17.97 -11.09 16.73
N SER A 102 -17.37 -10.25 15.88
CA SER A 102 -17.46 -8.79 15.99
C SER A 102 -18.84 -8.22 15.61
N PHE A 103 -19.67 -9.00 14.90
CA PHE A 103 -20.95 -8.54 14.39
C PHE A 103 -22.05 -8.55 15.44
N VAL A 104 -22.94 -7.57 15.39
CA VAL A 104 -24.06 -7.44 16.34
C VAL A 104 -24.96 -8.69 16.38
N GLU A 105 -25.15 -9.37 15.25
CA GLU A 105 -25.90 -10.62 15.17
C GLU A 105 -25.22 -11.78 15.91
N GLN A 106 -23.93 -11.66 16.19
CA GLN A 106 -23.12 -12.64 16.91
C GLN A 106 -22.78 -12.18 18.34
N GLY A 107 -23.37 -11.08 18.78
CA GLY A 107 -23.13 -10.50 20.12
C GLY A 107 -21.97 -9.51 20.18
N GLY A 108 -21.37 -9.17 19.05
CA GLY A 108 -20.38 -8.11 18.91
C GLY A 108 -20.99 -6.71 18.89
N VAL A 109 -20.19 -5.72 18.53
CA VAL A 109 -20.59 -4.30 18.59
C VAL A 109 -20.67 -3.62 17.23
N PHE A 110 -20.17 -4.26 16.18
CA PHE A 110 -20.11 -3.68 14.83
C PHE A 110 -21.20 -4.23 13.91
N PRO A 111 -21.70 -3.45 12.93
CA PRO A 111 -22.48 -4.02 11.85
C PRO A 111 -21.63 -5.00 11.03
N PRO A 112 -22.22 -5.94 10.28
CA PRO A 112 -21.46 -6.75 9.33
C PRO A 112 -20.68 -5.86 8.37
N HIS A 113 -19.36 -6.09 8.29
CA HIS A 113 -18.43 -5.35 7.45
C HIS A 113 -17.31 -6.26 6.96
N CYS A 114 -16.69 -5.91 5.86
CA CYS A 114 -15.58 -6.64 5.24
C CYS A 114 -15.83 -8.16 5.12
N VAL A 115 -17.09 -8.53 4.85
CA VAL A 115 -17.50 -9.94 4.76
C VAL A 115 -16.88 -10.56 3.51
N GLN A 116 -16.29 -11.74 3.67
CA GLN A 116 -15.64 -12.49 2.58
C GLN A 116 -16.57 -12.63 1.37
N GLY A 117 -16.04 -12.28 0.19
CA GLY A 117 -16.75 -12.37 -1.08
C GLY A 117 -17.74 -11.23 -1.36
N THR A 118 -17.85 -10.24 -0.48
CA THR A 118 -18.64 -9.02 -0.73
C THR A 118 -17.78 -7.90 -1.30
N GLU A 119 -18.43 -6.92 -1.92
CA GLU A 119 -17.75 -5.71 -2.42
C GLU A 119 -17.11 -4.90 -1.31
N GLY A 120 -17.74 -4.85 -0.13
CA GLY A 120 -17.26 -4.12 1.05
C GLY A 120 -15.88 -4.54 1.53
N MET A 121 -15.49 -5.81 1.31
CA MET A 121 -14.18 -6.34 1.63
C MET A 121 -13.07 -5.81 0.69
N ASN A 122 -13.40 -5.34 -0.51
CA ASN A 122 -12.40 -4.90 -1.48
C ASN A 122 -11.71 -3.61 -1.03
N VAL A 123 -10.49 -3.42 -1.48
CA VAL A 123 -9.77 -2.15 -1.33
C VAL A 123 -10.54 -1.02 -2.02
N TYR A 124 -10.51 0.16 -1.43
CA TYR A 124 -11.13 1.37 -1.95
C TYR A 124 -10.70 1.63 -3.41
N PRO A 125 -11.65 1.83 -4.35
CA PRO A 125 -11.36 1.75 -5.79
C PRO A 125 -10.26 2.68 -6.27
N ALA A 126 -10.27 3.96 -5.85
CA ALA A 126 -9.26 4.94 -6.27
C ALA A 126 -7.84 4.51 -5.84
N LEU A 127 -7.69 3.98 -4.62
CA LEU A 127 -6.41 3.49 -4.13
C LEU A 127 -5.99 2.20 -4.85
N GLN A 128 -6.93 1.28 -5.10
CA GLN A 128 -6.66 0.04 -5.83
C GLN A 128 -6.15 0.31 -7.25
N GLU A 129 -6.73 1.29 -7.94
CA GLU A 129 -6.30 1.70 -9.28
C GLU A 129 -4.83 2.15 -9.27
N VAL A 130 -4.47 3.02 -8.33
CA VAL A 130 -3.09 3.53 -8.19
C VAL A 130 -2.12 2.40 -7.81
N LEU A 131 -2.46 1.56 -6.84
CA LEU A 131 -1.61 0.41 -6.45
C LEU A 131 -1.35 -0.52 -7.65
N THR A 132 -2.36 -0.75 -8.48
CA THR A 132 -2.22 -1.54 -9.71
C THR A 132 -1.28 -0.85 -10.71
N ALA A 133 -1.42 0.45 -10.88
CA ALA A 133 -0.60 1.23 -11.83
C ALA A 133 0.88 1.29 -11.42
N ILE A 134 1.20 1.34 -10.13
CA ILE A 134 2.59 1.40 -9.64
C ILE A 134 3.24 0.02 -9.49
N THR A 135 2.48 -1.09 -9.51
CA THR A 135 2.98 -2.47 -9.36
C THR A 135 4.17 -2.80 -10.28
N PRO A 136 4.22 -2.37 -11.56
CA PRO A 136 5.40 -2.64 -12.39
C PRO A 136 6.70 -2.02 -11.87
N ASN A 137 6.60 -0.99 -11.04
CA ASN A 137 7.74 -0.25 -10.47
C ASN A 137 8.12 -0.72 -9.07
N ILE A 138 7.16 -1.31 -8.33
CA ILE A 138 7.39 -1.86 -6.98
C ILE A 138 6.99 -3.34 -7.01
N PRO A 139 7.94 -4.27 -7.13
CA PRO A 139 7.62 -5.71 -7.19
C PRO A 139 7.06 -6.27 -5.87
N ASN A 140 7.23 -5.55 -4.76
CA ASN A 140 6.85 -5.98 -3.41
C ASN A 140 5.58 -5.25 -2.92
N ILE A 141 4.48 -5.33 -3.65
CA ILE A 141 3.15 -4.95 -3.15
C ILE A 141 2.43 -6.22 -2.73
N HIS A 142 2.08 -6.32 -1.46
CA HIS A 142 1.48 -7.51 -0.87
C HIS A 142 0.15 -7.18 -0.18
N TYR A 143 -0.89 -7.97 -0.47
CA TYR A 143 -2.17 -7.91 0.22
C TYR A 143 -2.21 -9.02 1.27
N MET A 144 -2.55 -8.67 2.51
CA MET A 144 -2.56 -9.58 3.64
C MET A 144 -3.87 -9.47 4.41
N GLN A 145 -4.47 -10.59 4.74
CA GLN A 145 -5.77 -10.67 5.39
C GLN A 145 -5.65 -11.02 6.87
N LYS A 146 -6.57 -10.49 7.68
CA LYS A 146 -6.79 -10.79 9.09
C LYS A 146 -8.28 -10.94 9.38
N GLY A 147 -8.64 -11.34 10.60
CA GLY A 147 -10.04 -11.49 11.03
C GLY A 147 -10.78 -12.60 10.28
N ASP A 148 -10.06 -13.62 9.79
CA ASP A 148 -10.61 -14.69 8.97
C ASP A 148 -11.16 -15.88 9.77
N LEU A 149 -11.13 -15.82 11.11
CA LEU A 149 -11.71 -16.80 12.00
C LEU A 149 -12.99 -16.25 12.66
N ALA A 150 -14.07 -17.02 12.60
CA ALA A 150 -15.38 -16.56 13.09
C ALA A 150 -15.40 -16.19 14.58
N GLU A 151 -14.59 -16.85 15.39
CA GLU A 151 -14.56 -16.73 16.84
C GLU A 151 -13.50 -15.77 17.39
N LYS A 152 -12.70 -15.14 16.50
CA LYS A 152 -11.56 -14.32 16.93
C LYS A 152 -11.57 -12.97 16.25
N GLU A 153 -11.63 -11.91 17.08
CA GLU A 153 -11.40 -10.53 16.60
C GLU A 153 -9.90 -10.25 16.48
N GLU A 154 -9.50 -9.62 15.39
CA GLU A 154 -8.11 -9.26 15.09
C GLU A 154 -8.03 -7.84 14.53
N PHE A 155 -7.74 -6.87 15.39
CA PHE A 155 -7.52 -5.49 14.93
C PHE A 155 -6.16 -5.29 14.25
N SER A 156 -5.12 -5.95 14.76
CA SER A 156 -3.78 -5.89 14.20
C SER A 156 -3.54 -7.05 13.22
N ILE A 157 -2.85 -6.75 12.11
CA ILE A 157 -2.38 -7.82 11.22
C ILE A 157 -1.50 -8.83 11.94
N PHE A 158 -0.76 -8.40 12.99
CA PHE A 158 0.14 -9.27 13.74
C PHE A 158 -0.59 -10.21 14.71
N GLN A 159 -1.89 -10.01 14.95
CA GLN A 159 -2.74 -10.94 15.72
C GLN A 159 -3.20 -12.14 14.89
N ASN A 160 -3.11 -12.05 13.55
CA ASN A 160 -3.37 -13.18 12.66
C ASN A 160 -2.16 -14.12 12.60
N GLU A 161 -2.38 -15.39 12.93
CA GLU A 161 -1.29 -16.38 13.03
C GLU A 161 -0.52 -16.59 11.72
N ARG A 162 -1.21 -16.54 10.57
CA ARG A 162 -0.60 -16.76 9.26
C ARG A 162 0.00 -15.50 8.67
N SER A 163 -0.82 -14.47 8.53
CA SER A 163 -0.40 -13.21 7.91
C SER A 163 0.58 -12.46 8.79
N GLY A 164 0.33 -12.41 10.10
CA GLY A 164 1.20 -11.74 11.07
C GLY A 164 2.57 -12.41 11.17
N ALA A 165 2.61 -13.75 11.26
CA ALA A 165 3.87 -14.47 11.29
C ALA A 165 4.68 -14.27 10.00
N LYS A 166 4.00 -14.27 8.83
CA LYS A 166 4.65 -14.02 7.53
C LYS A 166 5.22 -12.60 7.44
N LEU A 167 4.42 -11.58 7.81
CA LEU A 167 4.86 -10.19 7.77
C LEU A 167 6.03 -9.94 8.74
N ARG A 168 5.93 -10.47 9.95
CA ARG A 168 7.00 -10.38 10.94
C ARG A 168 8.30 -11.01 10.42
N ALA A 169 8.25 -12.20 9.83
CA ALA A 169 9.42 -12.85 9.27
C ALA A 169 10.07 -12.02 8.15
N VAL A 170 9.26 -11.39 7.29
CA VAL A 170 9.76 -10.46 6.26
C VAL A 170 10.45 -9.25 6.91
N ILE A 171 9.83 -8.62 7.91
CA ILE A 171 10.41 -7.45 8.60
C ILE A 171 11.75 -7.80 9.25
N GLU A 172 11.83 -8.95 9.93
CA GLU A 172 13.05 -9.43 10.58
C GLU A 172 14.16 -9.81 9.58
N GLN A 173 13.79 -10.34 8.41
CA GLN A 173 14.74 -10.74 7.36
C GLN A 173 15.28 -9.56 6.58
N GLU A 174 14.41 -8.67 6.08
CA GLU A 174 14.77 -7.57 5.20
C GLU A 174 15.44 -6.40 5.93
N LYS A 175 15.24 -6.29 7.25
CA LYS A 175 15.86 -5.26 8.12
C LYS A 175 15.62 -3.86 7.57
N PHE A 176 14.37 -3.51 7.39
CA PHE A 176 13.97 -2.21 6.87
C PHE A 176 14.61 -1.06 7.66
N GLU A 177 14.99 0.00 6.96
CA GLU A 177 15.48 1.26 7.55
C GLU A 177 14.38 2.05 8.25
N GLY A 178 13.13 1.76 7.91
CA GLY A 178 11.95 2.35 8.53
C GLY A 178 10.67 1.76 7.97
N ILE A 179 9.62 1.82 8.80
CA ILE A 179 8.27 1.38 8.45
C ILE A 179 7.32 2.55 8.71
N ASP A 180 6.60 2.95 7.66
CA ASP A 180 5.56 3.96 7.76
C ASP A 180 4.20 3.28 7.79
N VAL A 181 3.28 3.78 8.62
CA VAL A 181 1.94 3.21 8.79
C VAL A 181 0.89 4.28 8.53
N CYS A 182 -0.16 3.92 7.80
CA CYS A 182 -1.34 4.75 7.57
C CYS A 182 -2.59 3.86 7.42
N GLY A 183 -3.77 4.45 7.22
CA GLY A 183 -4.99 3.72 6.90
C GLY A 183 -6.12 3.92 7.91
N ILE A 184 -6.97 2.90 8.10
CA ILE A 184 -8.24 2.92 8.83
C ILE A 184 -8.34 1.67 9.73
N ALA A 185 -8.88 1.76 10.95
CA ALA A 185 -9.23 2.97 11.67
C ALA A 185 -8.09 3.35 12.61
N THR A 186 -7.86 4.67 12.73
CA THR A 186 -6.80 5.25 13.57
C THR A 186 -6.84 4.72 15.00
N ASP A 187 -8.03 4.64 15.57
CA ASP A 187 -8.35 4.28 16.96
C ASP A 187 -8.49 2.76 17.22
N TYR A 188 -8.44 1.95 16.15
CA TYR A 188 -8.51 0.48 16.21
C TYR A 188 -7.35 -0.18 15.46
N CYS A 189 -7.52 -0.50 14.18
CA CYS A 189 -6.59 -1.34 13.43
C CYS A 189 -5.22 -0.68 13.26
N VAL A 190 -5.15 0.63 13.02
CA VAL A 190 -3.87 1.37 12.91
C VAL A 190 -3.16 1.40 14.25
N TYR A 191 -3.88 1.75 15.33
CA TYR A 191 -3.34 1.76 16.68
C TYR A 191 -2.79 0.39 17.11
N GLU A 192 -3.59 -0.68 16.99
CA GLU A 192 -3.17 -2.02 17.39
C GLU A 192 -2.04 -2.56 16.51
N THR A 193 -2.07 -2.31 15.19
CA THR A 193 -0.97 -2.69 14.29
C THR A 193 0.33 -1.98 14.66
N THR A 194 0.28 -0.68 14.98
CA THR A 194 1.46 0.09 15.40
C THR A 194 2.01 -0.42 16.73
N LYS A 195 1.14 -0.66 17.68
CA LYS A 195 1.49 -1.19 19.02
C LYS A 195 2.14 -2.58 18.93
N ASP A 196 1.56 -3.49 18.15
CA ASP A 196 2.12 -4.84 18.00
C ASP A 196 3.44 -4.82 17.20
N LEU A 197 3.58 -3.92 16.22
CA LEU A 197 4.83 -3.73 15.49
C LEU A 197 5.97 -3.32 16.43
N MET A 198 5.71 -2.44 17.38
CA MET A 198 6.68 -1.99 18.38
C MET A 198 7.21 -3.11 19.29
N ALA A 199 6.49 -4.21 19.42
CA ALA A 199 6.94 -5.35 20.23
C ALA A 199 8.20 -6.03 19.68
N PHE A 200 8.53 -5.83 18.39
CA PHE A 200 9.68 -6.46 17.74
C PHE A 200 10.43 -5.56 16.73
N TYR A 201 9.97 -4.33 16.52
CA TYR A 201 10.61 -3.36 15.64
C TYR A 201 10.83 -2.03 16.38
N PRO A 202 11.99 -1.33 16.20
CA PRO A 202 12.30 -0.14 16.96
C PRO A 202 11.30 1.00 16.73
N ALA A 203 10.71 1.54 17.79
CA ALA A 203 9.71 2.59 17.70
C ALA A 203 10.21 3.85 16.98
N ASN A 204 11.48 4.22 17.16
CA ASN A 204 12.10 5.36 16.49
C ASN A 204 12.36 5.16 14.97
N GLN A 205 12.06 3.99 14.44
CA GLN A 205 12.08 3.67 13.00
C GLN A 205 10.66 3.49 12.44
N ILE A 206 9.64 3.64 13.28
CA ILE A 206 8.24 3.67 12.88
C ILE A 206 7.82 5.14 12.70
N ARG A 207 7.06 5.43 11.62
CA ARG A 207 6.42 6.73 11.44
C ARG A 207 4.96 6.54 11.07
N ILE A 208 4.14 7.51 11.43
CA ILE A 208 2.72 7.54 11.07
C ILE A 208 2.49 8.62 10.02
N VAL A 209 1.87 8.25 8.89
CA VAL A 209 1.47 9.21 7.85
C VAL A 209 0.14 9.81 8.24
N THR A 210 0.19 10.96 8.95
CA THR A 210 -0.94 11.51 9.71
C THR A 210 -2.09 12.05 8.85
N ASN A 211 -1.79 12.53 7.64
CA ASN A 211 -2.81 13.00 6.71
C ASN A 211 -3.46 11.87 5.85
N CYS A 212 -3.08 10.60 6.10
CA CYS A 212 -3.67 9.42 5.48
C CYS A 212 -4.34 8.51 6.52
N LEU A 213 -4.95 9.10 7.54
CA LEU A 213 -5.65 8.41 8.63
C LEU A 213 -7.12 8.76 8.66
N ALA A 214 -7.96 7.82 9.13
CA ALA A 214 -9.35 8.08 9.47
C ALA A 214 -9.75 7.25 10.70
N ALA A 215 -10.41 7.88 11.67
CA ALA A 215 -10.86 7.27 12.92
C ALA A 215 -12.36 6.95 12.88
N VAL A 216 -12.79 6.00 13.71
CA VAL A 216 -14.20 5.80 14.05
C VAL A 216 -14.64 6.92 15.00
N ASP A 217 -13.84 7.23 16.03
CA ASP A 217 -14.02 8.39 16.90
C ASP A 217 -12.88 9.40 16.72
N ASP A 218 -13.16 10.51 16.08
CA ASP A 218 -12.19 11.59 15.86
C ASP A 218 -11.64 12.23 17.16
N ASN A 219 -12.25 11.96 18.31
CA ASN A 219 -11.76 12.44 19.61
C ASN A 219 -10.87 11.41 20.32
N ASP A 220 -10.72 10.20 19.79
CA ASP A 220 -9.83 9.20 20.39
C ASP A 220 -8.36 9.63 20.25
N THR A 221 -7.59 9.52 21.32
CA THR A 221 -6.20 9.97 21.37
C THR A 221 -5.19 8.81 21.49
N LYS A 222 -5.66 7.56 21.50
CA LYS A 222 -4.81 6.39 21.75
C LYS A 222 -3.56 6.33 20.87
N LEU A 223 -3.72 6.56 19.56
CA LEU A 223 -2.58 6.56 18.64
C LEU A 223 -1.64 7.73 18.90
N ALA A 224 -2.18 8.94 19.12
CA ALA A 224 -1.38 10.13 19.40
C ALA A 224 -0.60 10.00 20.72
N ASP A 225 -1.23 9.43 21.75
CA ASP A 225 -0.58 9.16 23.03
C ASP A 225 0.50 8.09 22.88
N LEU A 226 0.24 7.00 22.15
CA LEU A 226 1.24 5.97 21.84
C LEU A 226 2.45 6.56 21.13
N MET A 227 2.23 7.41 20.12
CA MET A 227 3.30 8.07 19.37
C MET A 227 4.14 8.95 20.29
N LYS A 228 3.49 9.77 21.10
CA LYS A 228 4.16 10.69 22.05
C LYS A 228 4.99 9.94 23.10
N GLU A 229 4.44 8.89 23.69
CA GLU A 229 5.09 8.11 24.74
C GLU A 229 6.32 7.34 24.23
N ASN A 230 6.31 6.94 22.95
CA ASN A 230 7.36 6.09 22.37
C ASN A 230 8.25 6.80 21.36
N GLY A 231 8.07 8.12 21.16
CA GLY A 231 8.87 8.90 20.23
C GLY A 231 8.67 8.53 18.75
N ILE A 232 7.45 8.07 18.40
CA ILE A 232 7.09 7.79 17.01
C ILE A 232 6.80 9.11 16.31
N GLU A 233 7.45 9.32 15.16
CA GLU A 233 7.29 10.52 14.36
C GLU A 233 6.00 10.49 13.54
N GLY A 234 5.29 11.62 13.50
CA GLY A 234 4.24 11.87 12.51
C GLY A 234 4.83 12.55 11.27
N ILE A 235 4.49 12.04 10.10
CA ILE A 235 4.85 12.64 8.81
C ILE A 235 3.60 12.90 7.98
N GLU A 236 3.72 13.73 6.94
CA GLU A 236 2.66 13.98 5.97
C GLU A 236 3.18 13.73 4.56
N PHE A 237 2.34 13.19 3.68
CA PHE A 237 2.59 13.22 2.24
C PHE A 237 2.25 14.61 1.69
N GLU A 238 3.00 15.03 0.66
CA GLU A 238 2.78 16.28 -0.07
C GLU A 238 1.80 16.10 -1.23
#